data_f2b69bc6d0a5a8ba03c85055e96db805
#
_entry.id   f2b69bc6d0a5a8ba03c85055e96db805
#
_cell.length_a   1.000
_cell.length_b   1.000
_cell.length_c   1.000
_cell.angle_alpha   90.00
_cell.angle_beta   90.00
_cell.angle_gamma   90.00
#
_symmetry.space_group_name_H-M   'P 1'
#
loop_
_entity.id
_entity.type
_entity.pdbx_description
1 polymer ?
#
loop_
_entity_poly.entity_id
_entity_poly.type
_entity_poly.pdbx_seq_one_letter_code
_entity_poly.pdbx_strand_id
1 'polypeptide(L)' 'MMGKITRLQRDHGVGAVCGEDGKTYSFRRNDVRGGWFHDLSEGANVSFEAAQAPKHLEATRVKFTRLSS' A
#
# COMPACT_ATOMS: atom_id res chain seq x y z
N MET A 1 4.67 -0.05 9.14
CA MET A 1 5.72 0.50 8.27
C MET A 1 5.13 1.58 7.39
N MET A 2 5.88 2.60 7.12
CA MET A 2 5.47 3.69 6.23
C MET A 2 5.99 3.42 4.84
N GLY A 3 5.27 3.88 3.84
CA GLY A 3 5.70 3.72 2.47
C GLY A 3 4.98 4.67 1.54
N LYS A 4 5.34 4.57 0.26
CA LYS A 4 4.75 5.40 -0.78
C LYS A 4 4.24 4.49 -1.88
N ILE A 5 3.03 4.78 -2.36
CA ILE A 5 2.44 3.98 -3.43
C ILE A 5 3.16 4.30 -4.73
N THR A 6 3.67 3.26 -5.37
CA THR A 6 4.43 3.40 -6.61
C THR A 6 3.64 2.95 -7.81
N ARG A 7 2.60 2.14 -7.61
CA ARG A 7 1.81 1.63 -8.73
C ARG A 7 0.41 1.33 -8.28
N LEU A 8 -0.56 1.62 -9.11
CA LEU A 8 -1.96 1.27 -8.88
C LEU A 8 -2.57 0.75 -10.16
N GLN A 9 -3.21 -0.40 -10.06
CA GLN A 9 -3.99 -0.97 -11.15
C GLN A 9 -5.42 -1.09 -10.67
N ARG A 10 -6.17 -0.02 -10.85
CA ARG A 10 -7.54 0.06 -10.34
C ARG A 10 -8.44 -0.99 -10.95
N ASP A 11 -8.20 -1.33 -12.20
CA ASP A 11 -9.00 -2.34 -12.90
C ASP A 11 -8.88 -3.71 -12.25
N HIS A 12 -7.73 -4.00 -11.68
CA HIS A 12 -7.47 -5.29 -11.06
C HIS A 12 -7.57 -5.25 -9.55
N GLY A 13 -7.70 -4.08 -8.97
CA GLY A 13 -7.78 -3.92 -7.53
C GLY A 13 -6.48 -4.28 -6.83
N VAL A 14 -5.35 -4.00 -7.46
CA VAL A 14 -4.03 -4.27 -6.89
C VAL A 14 -3.14 -3.05 -6.99
N GLY A 15 -2.11 -3.02 -6.16
CA GLY A 15 -1.16 -1.93 -6.18
C GLY A 15 0.15 -2.36 -5.57
N ALA A 16 1.11 -1.46 -5.61
CA ALA A 16 2.42 -1.69 -5.00
C ALA A 16 2.82 -0.48 -4.17
N VAL A 17 3.48 -0.74 -3.07
CA VAL A 17 3.98 0.31 -2.19
C VAL A 17 5.45 0.05 -1.91
N CYS A 18 6.24 1.11 -1.97
CA CYS A 18 7.65 1.05 -1.62
C CYS A 18 7.78 1.40 -0.15
N GLY A 19 8.22 0.44 0.65
CA GLY A 19 8.40 0.66 2.08
C GLY A 19 9.63 1.49 2.40
N GLU A 20 9.69 1.97 3.62
CA GLU A 20 10.84 2.74 4.08
C GLU A 20 12.11 1.90 4.15
N ASP A 21 11.97 0.58 4.05
CA ASP A 21 13.10 -0.32 3.99
C ASP A 21 13.66 -0.49 2.58
N GLY A 22 13.06 0.21 1.60
CA GLY A 22 13.49 0.14 0.21
C GLY A 22 12.93 -1.04 -0.56
N LYS A 23 12.07 -1.84 0.05
CA LYS A 23 11.47 -2.99 -0.61
C LYS A 23 10.10 -2.66 -1.14
N THR A 24 9.69 -3.35 -2.19
CA THR A 24 8.37 -3.16 -2.79
C THR A 24 7.43 -4.25 -2.30
N TYR A 25 6.28 -3.83 -1.84
CA TYR A 25 5.24 -4.72 -1.33
C TYR A 25 4.00 -4.58 -2.19
N SER A 26 3.34 -5.69 -2.46
CA SER A 26 2.09 -5.66 -3.21
C SER A 26 0.91 -5.73 -2.23
N PHE A 27 -0.20 -5.13 -2.64
CA PHE A 27 -1.42 -5.14 -1.84
C PHE A 27 -2.63 -5.19 -2.76
N ARG A 28 -3.73 -5.59 -2.19
CA ARG A 28 -5.00 -5.69 -2.91
C ARG A 28 -6.01 -4.76 -2.28
N ARG A 29 -7.12 -4.57 -3.00
CA ARG A 29 -8.24 -3.76 -2.48
C ARG A 29 -8.63 -4.16 -1.07
N ASN A 30 -8.66 -5.46 -0.78
CA ASN A 30 -9.06 -5.96 0.52
C ASN A 30 -8.07 -5.62 1.63
N ASP A 31 -6.86 -5.24 1.28
CA ASP A 31 -5.84 -4.88 2.27
C ASP A 31 -5.93 -3.42 2.69
N VAL A 32 -6.76 -2.64 2.04
CA VAL A 32 -6.91 -1.21 2.34
C VAL A 32 -7.91 -1.06 3.48
N ARG A 33 -7.52 -0.33 4.50
CA ARG A 33 -8.34 -0.07 5.69
C ARG A 33 -8.45 1.43 5.89
N GLY A 34 -9.59 1.85 6.45
CA GLY A 34 -9.78 3.24 6.79
C GLY A 34 -9.99 4.16 5.60
N GLY A 35 -10.31 3.62 4.44
CA GLY A 35 -10.54 4.39 3.22
C GLY A 35 -10.86 3.48 2.07
N TRP A 36 -10.97 4.08 0.90
CA TRP A 36 -11.31 3.36 -0.32
C TRP A 36 -10.08 3.16 -1.19
N PHE A 37 -9.97 1.99 -1.79
CA PHE A 37 -8.87 1.73 -2.72
C PHE A 37 -8.85 2.78 -3.82
N HIS A 38 -10.01 3.20 -4.30
CA HIS A 38 -10.09 4.19 -5.38
C HIS A 38 -9.58 5.57 -4.98
N ASP A 39 -9.49 5.85 -3.70
CA ASP A 39 -8.98 7.13 -3.22
C ASP A 39 -7.46 7.16 -3.15
N LEU A 40 -6.82 6.03 -3.36
CA LEU A 40 -5.37 5.98 -3.39
C LEU A 40 -4.84 6.52 -4.71
N SER A 41 -3.66 7.09 -4.67
CA SER A 41 -2.98 7.53 -5.90
C SER A 41 -1.50 7.22 -5.80
N GLU A 42 -0.87 7.12 -6.95
CA GLU A 42 0.57 6.93 -6.99
C GLU A 42 1.24 8.14 -6.38
N GLY A 43 2.23 7.88 -5.55
CA GLY A 43 2.90 8.93 -4.81
C GLY A 43 2.31 9.20 -3.44
N ALA A 44 1.16 8.61 -3.11
CA ALA A 44 0.54 8.82 -1.80
C ALA A 44 1.33 8.11 -0.71
N ASN A 45 1.39 8.73 0.45
CA ASN A 45 2.03 8.13 1.62
C ASN A 45 1.02 7.30 2.38
N VAL A 46 1.43 6.09 2.74
CA VAL A 46 0.55 5.18 3.46
C VAL A 46 1.34 4.50 4.58
N SER A 47 0.62 3.98 5.55
CA SER A 47 1.18 3.07 6.52
C SER A 47 0.62 1.68 6.24
N PHE A 48 1.40 0.67 6.53
CA PHE A 48 0.97 -0.70 6.27
C PHE A 48 1.77 -1.66 7.13
N GLU A 49 1.29 -2.89 7.22
CA GLU A 49 2.03 -3.95 7.87
C GLU A 49 2.68 -4.81 6.80
N ALA A 50 3.98 -5.03 6.94
CA ALA A 50 4.71 -5.86 6.01
C ALA A 50 4.45 -7.33 6.36
N ALA A 51 4.10 -8.11 5.36
CA ALA A 51 3.91 -9.54 5.51
C ALA A 51 4.76 -10.25 4.48
N GLN A 52 5.40 -11.33 4.89
CA GLN A 52 6.21 -12.13 3.99
C GLN A 52 5.43 -13.36 3.56
N ALA A 53 5.07 -13.39 2.30
CA ALA A 53 4.45 -14.57 1.71
C ALA A 53 5.56 -15.45 1.13
N PRO A 54 5.27 -16.73 0.84
CA PRO A 54 6.33 -17.62 0.37
C PRO A 54 7.06 -17.17 -0.88
N LYS A 55 6.39 -16.41 -1.74
CA LYS A 55 6.97 -16.02 -3.03
C LYS A 55 7.12 -14.53 -3.23
N HIS A 56 6.59 -13.72 -2.32
CA HIS A 56 6.62 -12.26 -2.52
C HIS A 56 6.35 -11.55 -1.21
N LEU A 57 6.56 -10.25 -1.22
CA LEU A 57 6.27 -9.40 -0.07
C LEU A 57 4.89 -8.80 -0.26
N GLU A 58 4.13 -8.73 0.81
CA GLU A 58 2.78 -8.18 0.80
C GLU A 58 2.62 -7.10 1.83
N ALA A 59 1.83 -6.09 1.50
CA ALA A 59 1.43 -5.07 2.44
C ALA A 59 -0.01 -5.34 2.85
N THR A 60 -0.27 -5.34 4.15
CA THR A 60 -1.61 -5.52 4.70
C THR A 60 -1.94 -4.32 5.56
N ARG A 61 -3.23 -4.12 5.82
CA ARG A 61 -3.71 -3.01 6.63
C ARG A 61 -3.17 -1.68 6.13
N VAL A 62 -3.28 -1.48 4.83
CA VAL A 62 -2.79 -0.27 4.18
C VAL A 62 -3.74 0.87 4.54
N LYS A 63 -3.21 1.94 5.09
CA LYS A 63 -3.98 3.11 5.50
C LYS A 63 -3.33 4.37 4.97
N PHE A 64 -4.15 5.35 4.62
CA PHE A 64 -3.63 6.67 4.31
C PHE A 64 -2.90 7.22 5.52
N THR A 65 -1.74 7.76 5.26
CA THR A 65 -1.07 8.56 6.26
C THR A 65 -1.37 10.00 5.94
N ARG A 66 -2.22 10.61 6.73
CA ARG A 66 -2.40 12.03 6.61
C ARG A 66 -1.30 12.70 7.38
N LEU A 67 -0.51 13.44 6.66
CA LEU A 67 0.26 14.45 7.31
C LEU A 67 -0.74 15.50 7.69
N SER A 68 -1.33 15.34 8.83
CA SER A 68 -2.19 16.40 9.26
C SER A 68 -1.32 17.59 9.54
N SER A 69 -1.55 18.46 8.77
CA SER A 69 -1.05 19.72 9.15
C SER A 69 -1.86 20.26 10.29
#